data_23a03f42ca27375995d0d4d8dacfe4ac
#
_entry.id   23a03f42ca27375995d0d4d8dacfe4ac
#
_cell.length_a   1.000
_cell.length_b   1.000
_cell.length_c   1.000
_cell.angle_alpha   90.00
_cell.angle_beta   90.00
_cell.angle_gamma   90.00
#
_symmetry.space_group_name_H-M   'P 1'
#
loop_
_entity.id
_entity.type
_entity.pdbx_description
1 polymer ?
#
loop_
_entity_poly.entity_id
_entity_poly.type
_entity_poly.pdbx_seq_one_letter_code
_entity_poly.pdbx_strand_id
1 'polypeptide(L)'
;MPKREDPKETAPPVEKSKNGLDRRDFVKLVGGTVTAAGLFSAGTLVPQSAEAQENPARGKVIGPGAVPITLKINGAPHKLTVEPRVTLLTALRNHLDLTGAKEVCDRATCGSCTVHMNGHAVYSCTVLAIDAAMSGADIRTIESLAPEGQVHPLSAAFVANDGQQCGFCTPGFVMAAKAYLDTNPHPTYEQARAALGGNLCRCGTYMGVRRALVTAGGGTKFPADEGEE
;
A
#
# COMPACT_ATOMS: atom_id res chain seq x y z
N MET A 1 -29.69 -5.54 -39.68
CA MET A 1 -29.23 -5.06 -38.36
C MET A 1 -29.65 -3.61 -38.23
N PRO A 2 -30.58 -3.23 -37.34
CA PRO A 2 -30.97 -1.84 -37.12
C PRO A 2 -29.89 -1.05 -36.42
N LYS A 3 -29.63 0.16 -36.90
CA LYS A 3 -28.69 1.13 -36.29
C LYS A 3 -29.27 1.59 -34.94
N ARG A 4 -28.49 1.48 -33.88
CA ARG A 4 -28.82 2.09 -32.59
C ARG A 4 -28.57 3.61 -32.70
N GLU A 5 -29.62 4.39 -32.49
CA GLU A 5 -29.55 5.83 -32.31
C GLU A 5 -29.17 6.11 -30.83
N ASP A 6 -28.04 6.75 -30.58
CA ASP A 6 -27.64 7.17 -29.25
C ASP A 6 -28.50 8.37 -28.82
N PRO A 7 -29.17 8.31 -27.62
CA PRO A 7 -29.88 9.47 -27.11
C PRO A 7 -28.86 10.54 -26.71
N LYS A 8 -28.94 11.71 -27.32
CA LYS A 8 -28.23 12.92 -26.89
C LYS A 8 -28.78 13.35 -25.55
N GLU A 9 -28.09 12.96 -24.47
CA GLU A 9 -28.34 13.45 -23.12
C GLU A 9 -27.79 14.88 -23.02
N THR A 10 -28.67 15.87 -23.17
CA THR A 10 -28.35 17.28 -22.92
C THR A 10 -28.33 17.50 -21.41
N ALA A 11 -27.16 17.53 -20.83
CA ALA A 11 -26.99 17.95 -19.45
C ALA A 11 -27.53 19.40 -19.26
N PRO A 12 -28.26 19.67 -18.16
CA PRO A 12 -28.76 21.01 -17.90
C PRO A 12 -27.61 22.00 -17.67
N PRO A 13 -27.75 23.27 -18.05
CA PRO A 13 -26.71 24.27 -17.88
C PRO A 13 -26.40 24.45 -16.39
N VAL A 14 -25.12 24.30 -16.03
CA VAL A 14 -24.64 24.57 -14.68
C VAL A 14 -24.78 26.06 -14.39
N GLU A 15 -25.68 26.42 -13.49
CA GLU A 15 -25.87 27.79 -13.00
C GLU A 15 -24.60 28.25 -12.27
N LYS A 16 -23.90 29.22 -12.82
CA LYS A 16 -22.69 29.79 -12.21
C LYS A 16 -23.09 30.55 -10.94
N SER A 17 -22.65 30.05 -9.79
CA SER A 17 -22.74 30.76 -8.52
C SER A 17 -22.12 32.14 -8.65
N LYS A 18 -22.90 33.20 -8.36
CA LYS A 18 -22.49 34.61 -8.49
C LYS A 18 -21.52 35.09 -7.41
N ASN A 19 -21.04 34.23 -6.51
CA ASN A 19 -20.20 34.59 -5.37
C ASN A 19 -18.84 33.85 -5.33
N GLY A 20 -18.37 33.29 -6.42
CA GLY A 20 -17.05 32.67 -6.49
C GLY A 20 -16.04 33.61 -7.19
N LEU A 21 -14.90 33.89 -6.56
CA LEU A 21 -13.76 34.54 -7.20
C LEU A 21 -13.36 33.74 -8.45
N ASP A 22 -13.39 34.39 -9.62
CA ASP A 22 -12.89 33.78 -10.85
C ASP A 22 -11.37 33.54 -10.70
N ARG A 23 -10.86 32.46 -11.31
CA ARG A 23 -9.44 32.08 -11.29
C ARG A 23 -8.54 33.25 -11.68
N ARG A 24 -9.00 34.13 -12.56
CA ARG A 24 -8.30 35.32 -13.02
C ARG A 24 -8.25 36.41 -11.94
N ASP A 25 -9.30 36.55 -11.15
CA ASP A 25 -9.38 37.53 -10.05
C ASP A 25 -8.60 37.07 -8.84
N PHE A 26 -8.55 35.76 -8.59
CA PHE A 26 -7.65 35.16 -7.60
C PHE A 26 -6.17 35.44 -7.93
N VAL A 27 -5.75 35.23 -9.18
CA VAL A 27 -4.37 35.49 -9.58
C VAL A 27 -4.01 36.98 -9.49
N LYS A 28 -4.93 37.87 -9.79
CA LYS A 28 -4.71 39.33 -9.64
C LYS A 28 -4.62 39.72 -8.16
N LEU A 29 -5.44 39.14 -7.29
CA LEU A 29 -5.44 39.41 -5.87
C LEU A 29 -4.13 38.95 -5.22
N VAL A 30 -3.66 37.73 -5.52
CA VAL A 30 -2.40 37.19 -5.00
C VAL A 30 -1.19 37.88 -5.62
N GLY A 31 -1.22 38.20 -6.92
CA GLY A 31 -0.14 38.90 -7.62
C GLY A 31 0.00 40.37 -7.21
N GLY A 32 -1.10 41.02 -6.84
CA GLY A 32 -1.10 42.43 -6.41
C GLY A 32 -0.50 42.66 -5.01
N THR A 33 -0.53 41.65 -4.15
CA THR A 33 0.05 41.78 -2.79
C THR A 33 1.57 41.64 -2.77
N VAL A 34 2.17 40.99 -3.79
CA VAL A 34 3.63 40.84 -3.88
C VAL A 34 4.32 42.12 -4.37
N THR A 35 3.62 42.96 -5.13
CA THR A 35 4.20 44.23 -5.65
C THR A 35 4.13 45.38 -4.65
N ALA A 36 3.25 45.36 -3.66
CA ALA A 36 3.14 46.44 -2.65
C ALA A 36 4.20 46.34 -1.54
N ALA A 37 4.81 45.18 -1.32
CA ALA A 37 5.87 44.97 -0.32
C ALA A 37 7.29 45.26 -0.85
N GLY A 38 7.43 45.58 -2.11
CA GLY A 38 8.73 45.71 -2.83
C GLY A 38 9.39 47.08 -2.79
N LEU A 39 8.86 48.12 -2.10
CA LEU A 39 9.38 49.49 -2.16
C LEU A 39 10.04 49.98 -0.85
N PHE A 40 10.42 49.10 0.07
CA PHE A 40 11.24 49.53 1.20
C PHE A 40 12.49 48.66 1.34
N SER A 41 13.61 49.33 1.15
CA SER A 41 14.99 48.90 1.41
C SER A 41 15.77 48.41 0.20
N ALA A 42 16.35 49.38 -0.54
CA ALA A 42 17.59 49.17 -1.26
C ALA A 42 18.76 49.03 -0.26
N GLY A 43 18.72 48.00 0.58
CA GLY A 43 19.80 47.50 1.37
C GLY A 43 20.17 46.12 0.85
N THR A 44 21.34 45.97 0.33
CA THR A 44 22.02 44.79 -0.17
C THR A 44 21.48 43.48 0.41
N LEU A 45 20.51 42.86 -0.30
CA LEU A 45 20.23 41.45 -0.14
C LEU A 45 21.34 40.65 -0.86
N VAL A 46 22.50 40.59 -0.24
CA VAL A 46 23.43 39.49 -0.48
C VAL A 46 22.67 38.26 -0.01
N PRO A 47 22.45 37.25 -0.86
CA PRO A 47 21.98 35.97 -0.36
C PRO A 47 23.07 35.45 0.56
N GLN A 48 22.90 35.64 1.89
CA GLN A 48 23.66 34.84 2.86
C GLN A 48 23.34 33.42 2.46
N SER A 49 24.37 32.70 1.99
CA SER A 49 24.35 31.25 1.93
C SER A 49 23.77 30.81 3.27
N ALA A 50 22.54 30.29 3.26
CA ALA A 50 21.95 29.73 4.46
C ALA A 50 22.81 28.52 4.80
N GLU A 51 23.83 28.75 5.59
CA GLU A 51 24.49 27.67 6.31
C GLU A 51 23.38 27.02 7.10
N ALA A 52 23.07 25.79 6.70
CA ALA A 52 22.00 25.00 7.33
C ALA A 52 22.41 24.88 8.80
N GLN A 53 21.80 25.71 9.67
CA GLN A 53 21.98 25.60 11.10
C GLN A 53 21.63 24.17 11.47
N GLU A 54 22.60 23.40 11.93
CA GLU A 54 22.36 22.05 12.46
C GLU A 54 21.38 22.19 13.63
N ASN A 55 20.12 21.84 13.36
CA ASN A 55 19.13 21.78 14.40
C ASN A 55 19.47 20.55 15.27
N PRO A 56 19.89 20.70 16.51
CA PRO A 56 20.28 19.59 17.38
C PRO A 56 19.11 18.60 17.67
N ALA A 57 17.87 19.01 17.38
CA ALA A 57 16.70 18.14 17.43
C ALA A 57 16.51 17.30 16.15
N ARG A 58 17.26 17.54 15.08
CA ARG A 58 17.29 16.65 13.92
C ARG A 58 18.17 15.46 14.28
N GLY A 59 17.56 14.28 14.39
CA GLY A 59 18.28 13.03 14.51
C GLY A 59 19.34 12.88 13.41
N LYS A 60 20.28 11.96 13.59
CA LYS A 60 21.38 11.71 12.65
C LYS A 60 20.84 11.57 11.23
N VAL A 61 21.22 12.48 10.33
CA VAL A 61 20.90 12.39 8.91
C VAL A 61 21.67 11.23 8.30
N ILE A 62 20.97 10.32 7.66
CA ILE A 62 21.52 9.14 6.99
C ILE A 62 21.41 9.34 5.49
N GLY A 63 22.53 9.24 4.79
CA GLY A 63 22.59 9.41 3.32
C GLY A 63 23.53 10.55 2.92
N PRO A 64 23.58 10.90 1.63
CA PRO A 64 22.78 10.40 0.50
C PRO A 64 23.22 9.05 -0.09
N GLY A 65 24.39 8.53 0.29
CA GLY A 65 24.92 7.28 -0.26
C GLY A 65 24.28 6.02 0.35
N ALA A 66 24.66 4.86 -0.21
CA ALA A 66 24.22 3.57 0.31
C ALA A 66 24.77 3.32 1.72
N VAL A 67 23.92 2.78 2.59
CA VAL A 67 24.24 2.52 3.99
C VAL A 67 24.03 1.05 4.34
N PRO A 68 24.87 0.46 5.21
CA PRO A 68 24.65 -0.88 5.70
C PRO A 68 23.49 -0.90 6.68
N ILE A 69 22.55 -1.83 6.47
CA ILE A 69 21.41 -2.10 7.35
C ILE A 69 21.32 -3.59 7.66
N THR A 70 20.64 -3.94 8.73
CA THR A 70 20.31 -5.33 9.05
C THR A 70 18.81 -5.44 9.24
N LEU A 71 18.14 -6.29 8.44
CA LEU A 71 16.72 -6.60 8.55
C LEU A 71 16.54 -7.98 9.17
N LYS A 72 15.61 -8.11 10.11
CA LYS A 72 15.19 -9.40 10.64
C LYS A 72 14.01 -9.91 9.82
N ILE A 73 14.25 -10.89 8.95
CA ILE A 73 13.26 -11.41 8.01
C ILE A 73 13.12 -12.92 8.19
N ASN A 74 11.88 -13.38 8.37
CA ASN A 74 11.56 -14.80 8.54
C ASN A 74 12.37 -15.48 9.65
N GLY A 75 12.68 -14.73 10.72
CA GLY A 75 13.44 -15.20 11.87
C GLY A 75 14.96 -15.13 11.74
N ALA A 76 15.50 -14.76 10.57
CA ALA A 76 16.93 -14.64 10.33
C ALA A 76 17.37 -13.17 10.10
N PRO A 77 18.59 -12.77 10.53
CA PRO A 77 19.15 -11.47 10.21
C PRO A 77 19.73 -11.45 8.80
N HIS A 78 19.39 -10.45 8.01
CA HIS A 78 19.90 -10.20 6.66
C HIS A 78 20.62 -8.87 6.60
N LYS A 79 21.91 -8.90 6.23
CA LYS A 79 22.74 -7.70 6.07
C LYS A 79 22.68 -7.22 4.63
N LEU A 80 22.35 -5.95 4.44
CA LEU A 80 22.21 -5.29 3.13
C LEU A 80 22.94 -3.96 3.14
N THR A 81 23.36 -3.51 1.95
CA THR A 81 23.82 -2.13 1.75
C THR A 81 22.92 -1.51 0.70
N VAL A 82 22.10 -0.53 1.13
CA VAL A 82 21.05 0.06 0.30
C VAL A 82 21.00 1.58 0.46
N GLU A 83 20.54 2.28 -0.57
CA GLU A 83 20.26 3.71 -0.46
C GLU A 83 19.08 3.95 0.50
N PRO A 84 19.04 5.06 1.25
CA PRO A 84 17.97 5.34 2.22
C PRO A 84 16.56 5.36 1.64
N ARG A 85 16.41 5.64 0.34
CA ARG A 85 15.13 5.66 -0.37
C ARG A 85 14.59 4.29 -0.77
N VAL A 86 15.37 3.23 -0.60
CA VAL A 86 14.97 1.87 -1.00
C VAL A 86 13.81 1.40 -0.11
N THR A 87 12.71 0.98 -0.75
CA THR A 87 11.56 0.44 -0.04
C THR A 87 11.83 -0.97 0.49
N LEU A 88 11.08 -1.39 1.50
CA LEU A 88 11.15 -2.76 2.00
C LEU A 88 10.81 -3.77 0.88
N LEU A 89 9.85 -3.45 0.01
CA LEU A 89 9.51 -4.29 -1.15
C LEU A 89 10.70 -4.50 -2.07
N THR A 90 11.39 -3.41 -2.43
CA THR A 90 12.58 -3.47 -3.28
C THR A 90 13.71 -4.26 -2.60
N ALA A 91 13.92 -4.04 -1.29
CA ALA A 91 14.92 -4.79 -0.52
C ALA A 91 14.63 -6.29 -0.50
N LEU A 92 13.39 -6.69 -0.26
CA LEU A 92 12.97 -8.10 -0.27
C LEU A 92 13.20 -8.74 -1.63
N ARG A 93 12.72 -8.11 -2.71
CA ARG A 93 12.71 -8.69 -4.04
C ARG A 93 14.06 -8.66 -4.75
N ASN A 94 14.74 -7.50 -4.72
CA ASN A 94 15.90 -7.23 -5.56
C ASN A 94 17.24 -7.49 -4.86
N HIS A 95 17.24 -7.56 -3.53
CA HIS A 95 18.45 -7.80 -2.76
C HIS A 95 18.46 -9.14 -2.03
N LEU A 96 17.29 -9.75 -1.79
CA LEU A 96 17.16 -10.98 -1.01
C LEU A 96 16.44 -12.11 -1.75
N ASP A 97 16.03 -11.91 -3.00
CA ASP A 97 15.30 -12.87 -3.83
C ASP A 97 13.98 -13.40 -3.20
N LEU A 98 13.43 -12.67 -2.20
CA LEU A 98 12.16 -12.98 -1.60
C LEU A 98 11.04 -12.35 -2.46
N THR A 99 10.65 -13.07 -3.50
CA THR A 99 9.77 -12.56 -4.57
C THR A 99 8.29 -12.77 -4.33
N GLY A 100 7.89 -13.35 -3.21
CA GLY A 100 6.50 -13.60 -2.84
C GLY A 100 5.68 -12.32 -2.70
N ALA A 101 6.21 -11.29 -2.03
CA ALA A 101 5.62 -9.96 -2.07
C ALA A 101 5.75 -9.37 -3.49
N LYS A 102 4.59 -8.99 -4.11
CA LYS A 102 4.56 -8.58 -5.54
C LYS A 102 4.57 -7.07 -5.70
N GLU A 103 5.38 -6.58 -6.62
CA GLU A 103 5.38 -5.19 -7.06
C GLU A 103 4.33 -4.99 -8.16
N VAL A 104 3.26 -4.23 -7.88
CA VAL A 104 2.15 -3.98 -8.80
C VAL A 104 1.86 -2.48 -8.92
N CYS A 105 1.36 -1.84 -7.87
CA CYS A 105 0.98 -0.42 -7.91
C CYS A 105 2.07 0.51 -7.38
N ASP A 106 2.94 0.01 -6.53
CA ASP A 106 4.03 0.72 -5.84
C ASP A 106 3.61 2.03 -5.15
N ARG A 107 2.36 2.07 -4.63
CA ARG A 107 1.75 3.24 -4.00
C ARG A 107 0.64 2.91 -2.99
N ALA A 108 0.77 1.82 -2.24
CA ALA A 108 -0.14 1.38 -1.16
C ALA A 108 -1.62 1.23 -1.57
N THR A 109 -1.93 0.92 -2.83
CA THR A 109 -3.32 0.83 -3.30
C THR A 109 -3.83 -0.59 -3.43
N CYS A 110 -2.97 -1.55 -3.86
CA CYS A 110 -3.44 -2.87 -4.32
C CYS A 110 -3.22 -4.01 -3.32
N GLY A 111 -2.41 -3.85 -2.30
CA GLY A 111 -2.12 -4.87 -1.29
C GLY A 111 -1.32 -6.09 -1.75
N SER A 112 -0.88 -6.18 -3.02
CA SER A 112 -0.11 -7.35 -3.52
C SER A 112 1.27 -7.50 -2.87
N CYS A 113 1.78 -6.43 -2.25
CA CYS A 113 3.05 -6.39 -1.54
C CYS A 113 2.91 -6.57 -0.02
N THR A 114 1.77 -7.05 0.47
CA THR A 114 1.53 -7.22 1.91
C THR A 114 2.53 -8.19 2.53
N VAL A 115 3.15 -7.74 3.61
CA VAL A 115 4.00 -8.54 4.51
C VAL A 115 3.56 -8.28 5.94
N HIS A 116 4.03 -9.09 6.90
CA HIS A 116 3.85 -8.73 8.32
C HIS A 116 5.07 -7.99 8.83
N MET A 117 4.85 -6.98 9.63
CA MET A 117 5.86 -6.26 10.39
C MET A 117 5.38 -6.18 11.83
N ASN A 118 6.11 -6.83 12.74
CA ASN A 118 5.73 -6.97 14.16
C ASN A 118 4.31 -7.54 14.35
N GLY A 119 3.90 -8.52 13.53
CA GLY A 119 2.58 -9.15 13.57
C GLY A 119 1.46 -8.40 12.83
N HIS A 120 1.70 -7.19 12.33
CA HIS A 120 0.71 -6.40 11.60
C HIS A 120 0.92 -6.48 10.08
N ALA A 121 -0.16 -6.58 9.32
CA ALA A 121 -0.11 -6.50 7.86
C ALA A 121 0.24 -5.08 7.41
N VAL A 122 1.30 -4.95 6.62
CA VAL A 122 1.74 -3.66 6.05
C VAL A 122 2.03 -3.80 4.56
N TYR A 123 1.91 -2.71 3.83
CA TYR A 123 2.28 -2.66 2.41
C TYR A 123 3.75 -2.30 2.27
N SER A 124 4.60 -3.28 1.95
CA SER A 124 6.05 -3.13 1.92
C SER A 124 6.56 -2.10 0.89
N CYS A 125 5.74 -1.72 -0.10
CA CYS A 125 6.09 -0.67 -1.06
C CYS A 125 6.12 0.76 -0.47
N THR A 126 5.56 0.98 0.73
CA THR A 126 5.55 2.29 1.41
C THR A 126 6.38 2.34 2.68
N VAL A 127 6.99 1.25 3.05
CA VAL A 127 7.92 1.17 4.18
C VAL A 127 9.35 1.30 3.64
N LEU A 128 10.15 2.20 4.18
CA LEU A 128 11.57 2.26 3.86
C LEU A 128 12.32 1.11 4.54
N ALA A 129 13.23 0.48 3.80
CA ALA A 129 14.04 -0.61 4.36
C ALA A 129 14.88 -0.14 5.57
N ILE A 130 15.35 1.10 5.52
CA ILE A 130 16.12 1.70 6.61
C ILE A 130 15.26 1.92 7.87
N ASP A 131 14.00 2.33 7.73
CA ASP A 131 13.09 2.52 8.87
C ASP A 131 12.74 1.19 9.54
N ALA A 132 12.50 0.15 8.74
CA ALA A 132 12.29 -1.20 9.23
C ALA A 132 13.52 -1.75 9.98
N ALA A 133 14.74 -1.45 9.49
CA ALA A 133 15.97 -1.84 10.15
C ALA A 133 16.21 -1.06 11.46
N MET A 134 15.98 0.25 11.44
CA MET A 134 16.18 1.11 12.62
C MET A 134 15.19 0.80 13.74
N SER A 135 13.98 0.43 13.40
CA SER A 135 12.96 0.00 14.38
C SER A 135 13.19 -1.41 14.92
N GLY A 136 14.13 -2.19 14.35
CA GLY A 136 14.37 -3.59 14.72
C GLY A 136 13.18 -4.50 14.41
N ALA A 137 12.36 -4.15 13.42
CA ALA A 137 11.13 -4.84 13.09
C ALA A 137 11.36 -6.31 12.73
N ASP A 138 10.48 -7.20 13.25
CA ASP A 138 10.37 -8.61 12.82
C ASP A 138 9.48 -8.67 11.58
N ILE A 139 10.09 -8.99 10.44
CA ILE A 139 9.42 -9.03 9.14
C ILE A 139 9.12 -10.48 8.80
N ARG A 140 7.87 -10.77 8.39
CA ARG A 140 7.46 -12.06 7.89
C ARG A 140 6.88 -11.92 6.49
N THR A 141 7.35 -12.75 5.58
CA THR A 141 6.87 -12.81 4.21
C THR A 141 6.13 -14.12 3.95
N ILE A 142 5.48 -14.25 2.80
CA ILE A 142 4.71 -15.44 2.44
C ILE A 142 5.59 -16.71 2.47
N GLU A 143 6.87 -16.59 2.17
CA GLU A 143 7.83 -17.70 2.17
C GLU A 143 7.99 -18.34 3.56
N SER A 144 7.67 -17.60 4.64
CA SER A 144 7.76 -18.14 5.99
C SER A 144 6.52 -18.91 6.47
N LEU A 145 5.42 -18.90 5.70
CA LEU A 145 4.17 -19.53 6.15
C LEU A 145 4.18 -21.05 6.05
N ALA A 146 5.00 -21.62 5.18
CA ALA A 146 5.07 -23.07 5.05
C ALA A 146 6.54 -23.50 4.97
N PRO A 147 7.00 -24.38 5.88
CA PRO A 147 8.25 -25.09 5.73
C PRO A 147 8.25 -25.93 4.45
N GLU A 148 9.43 -26.29 3.96
CA GLU A 148 9.57 -27.11 2.77
C GLU A 148 8.70 -28.39 2.82
N GLY A 149 7.95 -28.64 1.74
CA GLY A 149 7.09 -29.81 1.60
C GLY A 149 5.75 -29.76 2.32
N GLN A 150 5.45 -28.66 3.02
CA GLN A 150 4.15 -28.46 3.68
C GLN A 150 3.33 -27.36 2.99
N VAL A 151 2.00 -27.52 3.05
CA VAL A 151 1.06 -26.48 2.60
C VAL A 151 0.41 -25.86 3.83
N HIS A 152 0.53 -24.55 3.97
CA HIS A 152 -0.15 -23.85 5.06
C HIS A 152 -1.67 -24.01 4.93
N PRO A 153 -2.44 -24.28 6.04
CA PRO A 153 -3.89 -24.48 5.97
C PRO A 153 -4.66 -23.38 5.24
N LEU A 154 -4.24 -22.13 5.43
CA LEU A 154 -4.81 -20.99 4.71
C LEU A 154 -4.58 -21.08 3.19
N SER A 155 -3.40 -21.49 2.75
CA SER A 155 -3.11 -21.69 1.32
C SER A 155 -3.95 -22.83 0.75
N ALA A 156 -4.12 -23.91 1.50
CA ALA A 156 -5.02 -25.02 1.12
C ALA A 156 -6.47 -24.54 0.98
N ALA A 157 -6.93 -23.68 1.91
CA ALA A 157 -8.26 -23.08 1.83
C ALA A 157 -8.47 -22.20 0.59
N PHE A 158 -7.43 -21.46 0.16
CA PHE A 158 -7.48 -20.70 -1.09
C PHE A 158 -7.68 -21.60 -2.31
N VAL A 159 -7.02 -22.75 -2.35
CA VAL A 159 -7.19 -23.74 -3.42
C VAL A 159 -8.59 -24.34 -3.37
N ALA A 160 -9.05 -24.76 -2.21
CA ALA A 160 -10.33 -25.44 -2.02
C ALA A 160 -11.56 -24.55 -2.32
N ASN A 161 -11.40 -23.22 -2.29
CA ASN A 161 -12.47 -22.25 -2.48
C ASN A 161 -12.30 -21.40 -3.76
N ASP A 162 -11.48 -21.83 -4.73
CA ASP A 162 -11.18 -21.07 -5.95
C ASP A 162 -10.75 -19.61 -5.67
N GLY A 163 -10.03 -19.40 -4.58
CA GLY A 163 -9.55 -18.08 -4.16
C GLY A 163 -8.43 -17.51 -5.04
N GLN A 164 -8.06 -18.17 -6.11
CA GLN A 164 -6.99 -17.78 -7.03
C GLN A 164 -7.28 -18.18 -8.48
N GLN A 165 -6.78 -17.36 -9.42
CA GLN A 165 -6.72 -17.72 -10.84
C GLN A 165 -5.29 -17.53 -11.33
N CYS A 166 -4.86 -16.30 -11.69
CA CYS A 166 -3.50 -16.05 -12.13
C CYS A 166 -2.45 -16.17 -11.00
N GLY A 167 -2.87 -16.15 -9.74
CA GLY A 167 -2.00 -16.32 -8.58
C GLY A 167 -1.21 -15.07 -8.17
N PHE A 168 -1.22 -13.99 -8.96
CA PHE A 168 -0.32 -12.86 -8.75
C PHE A 168 -0.62 -12.08 -7.47
N CYS A 169 -1.88 -11.82 -7.15
CA CYS A 169 -2.31 -11.14 -5.91
C CYS A 169 -2.37 -12.09 -4.69
N THR A 170 -2.36 -13.39 -4.91
CA THR A 170 -2.60 -14.42 -3.88
C THR A 170 -1.66 -14.30 -2.68
N PRO A 171 -0.34 -14.12 -2.82
CA PRO A 171 0.53 -13.96 -1.67
C PRO A 171 0.15 -12.79 -0.76
N GLY A 172 -0.22 -11.65 -1.35
CA GLY A 172 -0.68 -10.48 -0.59
C GLY A 172 -1.99 -10.74 0.16
N PHE A 173 -2.96 -11.41 -0.47
CA PHE A 173 -4.20 -11.82 0.19
C PHE A 173 -3.96 -12.82 1.32
N VAL A 174 -3.10 -13.81 1.10
CA VAL A 174 -2.78 -14.81 2.13
C VAL A 174 -2.13 -14.15 3.35
N MET A 175 -1.20 -13.21 3.14
CA MET A 175 -0.58 -12.46 4.24
C MET A 175 -1.60 -11.57 4.97
N ALA A 176 -2.48 -10.87 4.26
CA ALA A 176 -3.55 -10.08 4.87
C ALA A 176 -4.53 -10.97 5.67
N ALA A 177 -4.94 -12.09 5.09
CA ALA A 177 -5.82 -13.07 5.72
C ALA A 177 -5.18 -13.69 6.98
N LYS A 178 -3.90 -14.02 6.93
CA LYS A 178 -3.16 -14.57 8.08
C LYS A 178 -3.11 -13.57 9.23
N ALA A 179 -2.78 -12.31 8.97
CA ALA A 179 -2.76 -11.28 10.01
C ALA A 179 -4.14 -11.10 10.66
N TYR A 180 -5.20 -11.20 9.87
CA TYR A 180 -6.55 -11.11 10.39
C TYR A 180 -6.91 -12.33 11.26
N LEU A 181 -6.61 -13.55 10.81
CA LEU A 181 -6.87 -14.77 11.57
C LEU A 181 -6.11 -14.86 12.90
N ASP A 182 -4.93 -14.25 12.97
CA ASP A 182 -4.14 -14.23 14.21
C ASP A 182 -4.84 -13.49 15.35
N THR A 183 -5.71 -12.54 15.02
CA THR A 183 -6.50 -11.77 15.98
C THR A 183 -7.98 -12.16 16.01
N ASN A 184 -8.49 -12.76 14.95
CA ASN A 184 -9.89 -13.13 14.76
C ASN A 184 -9.98 -14.55 14.18
N PRO A 185 -9.82 -15.59 15.01
CA PRO A 185 -9.67 -16.97 14.55
C PRO A 185 -10.91 -17.55 13.86
N HIS A 186 -12.11 -17.00 14.12
CA HIS A 186 -13.38 -17.48 13.57
C HIS A 186 -14.16 -16.35 12.85
N PRO A 187 -13.69 -15.87 11.71
CA PRO A 187 -14.33 -14.77 11.00
C PRO A 187 -15.66 -15.19 10.36
N THR A 188 -16.62 -14.26 10.34
CA THR A 188 -17.79 -14.35 9.47
C THR A 188 -17.43 -13.92 8.05
N TYR A 189 -18.30 -14.25 7.07
CA TYR A 189 -18.08 -13.85 5.67
C TYR A 189 -18.02 -12.30 5.50
N GLU A 190 -18.87 -11.56 6.21
CA GLU A 190 -18.87 -10.09 6.18
C GLU A 190 -17.61 -9.50 6.81
N GLN A 191 -17.12 -10.10 7.88
CA GLN A 191 -15.84 -9.72 8.47
C GLN A 191 -14.67 -10.00 7.53
N ALA A 192 -14.69 -11.14 6.83
CA ALA A 192 -13.71 -11.46 5.80
C ALA A 192 -13.72 -10.44 4.65
N ARG A 193 -14.93 -10.00 4.22
CA ARG A 193 -15.09 -8.96 3.21
C ARG A 193 -14.45 -7.64 3.63
N ALA A 194 -14.69 -7.20 4.85
CA ALA A 194 -14.14 -5.97 5.39
C ALA A 194 -12.61 -6.05 5.56
N ALA A 195 -12.12 -7.14 6.15
CA ALA A 195 -10.70 -7.34 6.45
C ALA A 195 -9.81 -7.38 5.19
N LEU A 196 -10.31 -7.93 4.09
CA LEU A 196 -9.58 -8.09 2.83
C LEU A 196 -9.84 -6.97 1.83
N GLY A 197 -10.58 -5.92 2.22
CA GLY A 197 -10.92 -4.79 1.35
C GLY A 197 -9.74 -3.96 0.85
N GLY A 198 -8.58 -4.06 1.50
CA GLY A 198 -7.34 -3.38 1.10
C GLY A 198 -6.55 -4.11 -0.01
N ASN A 199 -6.97 -5.31 -0.42
CA ASN A 199 -6.29 -6.11 -1.42
C ASN A 199 -7.14 -6.19 -2.71
N LEU A 200 -6.48 -6.03 -3.87
CA LEU A 200 -7.14 -6.05 -5.18
C LEU A 200 -6.79 -7.32 -5.97
N CYS A 201 -7.81 -7.91 -6.58
CA CYS A 201 -7.68 -9.02 -7.52
C CYS A 201 -8.21 -8.63 -8.90
N ARG A 202 -7.37 -8.65 -9.94
CA ARG A 202 -7.79 -8.34 -11.31
C ARG A 202 -8.64 -9.43 -11.93
N CYS A 203 -8.49 -10.68 -11.48
CA CYS A 203 -9.29 -11.83 -11.94
C CYS A 203 -10.69 -11.87 -11.31
N GLY A 204 -10.92 -11.12 -10.22
CA GLY A 204 -12.23 -11.04 -9.56
C GLY A 204 -12.54 -12.18 -8.58
N THR A 205 -11.56 -12.93 -8.10
CA THR A 205 -11.74 -14.09 -7.20
C THR A 205 -12.17 -13.74 -5.78
N TYR A 206 -12.80 -12.60 -5.57
CA TYR A 206 -13.13 -12.09 -4.22
C TYR A 206 -14.04 -13.01 -3.41
N MET A 207 -14.98 -13.70 -4.07
CA MET A 207 -15.88 -14.66 -3.41
C MET A 207 -15.07 -15.81 -2.82
N GLY A 208 -14.22 -16.44 -3.64
CA GLY A 208 -13.37 -17.53 -3.22
C GLY A 208 -12.38 -17.15 -2.14
N VAL A 209 -11.76 -15.96 -2.25
CA VAL A 209 -10.84 -15.42 -1.23
C VAL A 209 -11.53 -15.24 0.13
N ARG A 210 -12.76 -14.71 0.16
CA ARG A 210 -13.53 -14.54 1.41
C ARG A 210 -13.92 -15.88 2.01
N ARG A 211 -14.39 -16.82 1.16
CA ARG A 211 -14.69 -18.20 1.57
C ARG A 211 -13.45 -18.87 2.15
N ALA A 212 -12.30 -18.72 1.50
CA ALA A 212 -11.04 -19.29 1.98
C ALA A 212 -10.66 -18.79 3.38
N LEU A 213 -10.84 -17.49 3.67
CA LEU A 213 -10.57 -16.93 4.99
C LEU A 213 -11.51 -17.53 6.05
N VAL A 214 -12.81 -17.63 5.75
CA VAL A 214 -13.81 -18.24 6.65
C VAL A 214 -13.51 -19.71 6.88
N THR A 215 -13.23 -20.47 5.80
CA THR A 215 -12.88 -21.89 5.88
C THR A 215 -11.63 -22.13 6.73
N ALA A 216 -10.59 -21.31 6.54
CA ALA A 216 -9.36 -21.39 7.33
C ALA A 216 -9.59 -21.11 8.83
N GLY A 217 -10.61 -20.32 9.18
CA GLY A 217 -11.09 -20.10 10.54
C GLY A 217 -12.08 -21.15 11.06
N GLY A 218 -12.28 -22.25 10.31
CA GLY A 218 -13.21 -23.33 10.69
C GLY A 218 -14.68 -23.06 10.42
N GLY A 219 -15.00 -21.98 9.70
CA GLY A 219 -16.37 -21.65 9.32
C GLY A 219 -16.81 -22.36 8.04
N THR A 220 -18.12 -22.67 7.97
CA THR A 220 -18.73 -23.34 6.81
C THR A 220 -19.95 -22.61 6.26
N LYS A 221 -20.32 -21.46 6.85
CA LYS A 221 -21.49 -20.68 6.42
C LYS A 221 -21.06 -19.56 5.47
N PHE A 222 -21.57 -19.60 4.26
CA PHE A 222 -21.40 -18.58 3.24
C PHE A 222 -22.75 -18.01 2.84
N PRO A 223 -22.85 -16.76 2.38
CA PRO A 223 -24.05 -16.30 1.68
C PRO A 223 -24.34 -17.27 0.53
N ALA A 224 -25.60 -17.63 0.35
CA ALA A 224 -26.03 -18.31 -0.88
C ALA A 224 -25.57 -17.45 -2.07
N ASP A 225 -25.08 -18.07 -3.13
CA ASP A 225 -24.77 -17.36 -4.36
C ASP A 225 -26.09 -16.76 -4.85
N GLU A 226 -26.27 -15.45 -4.70
CA GLU A 226 -27.43 -14.71 -5.21
C GLU A 226 -27.33 -14.65 -6.74
N GLY A 227 -27.38 -15.78 -7.40
CA GLY A 227 -27.14 -15.91 -8.82
C GLY A 227 -27.64 -17.20 -9.47
N GLU A 228 -28.30 -18.08 -8.73
CA GLU A 228 -29.05 -19.23 -9.29
C GLU A 228 -30.56 -19.04 -9.08
N GLU A 229 -31.16 -18.10 -9.84
CA GLU A 229 -32.56 -18.13 -10.23
C GLU A 229 -32.67 -17.92 -11.75
#